data_3370315b8dbef840204813fcfb6685a3
#
_entry.id   3370315b8dbef840204813fcfb6685a3
#
_cell.length_a   1.000
_cell.length_b   1.000
_cell.length_c   1.000
_cell.angle_alpha   90.00
_cell.angle_beta   90.00
_cell.angle_gamma   90.00
#
_symmetry.space_group_name_H-M   'P 1'
#
loop_
_entity.id
_entity.type
_entity.pdbx_description
1 polymer ?
#
loop_
_entity_poly.entity_id
_entity_poly.type
_entity_poly.pdbx_seq_one_letter_code
_entity_poly.pdbx_strand_id
1 'polypeptide(L)'
;MYNKWLESDKLTVSEKNYLKELSREEIEDRFYRDLEFGTGGLRGIMGLGTNRMNIYTVRRATQGLANEILDCGDDFAEKGVAIAHDSRNNSRIFALEAANVLCANGIKTYLFDDLRPTPELSFTVRYLNCARGIVITASHN
;
A
#
# COMPACT_ATOMS: atom_id res chain seq x y z
N MET A 1 -9.16 13.94 -10.34
CA MET A 1 -8.60 12.60 -10.14
C MET A 1 -9.37 11.49 -10.85
N TYR A 2 -10.68 11.51 -10.72
CA TYR A 2 -11.53 10.53 -11.40
C TYR A 2 -11.26 10.48 -12.91
N ASN A 3 -11.22 11.64 -13.55
CA ASN A 3 -10.96 11.70 -14.98
C ASN A 3 -9.57 11.18 -15.36
N LYS A 4 -8.57 11.43 -14.52
CA LYS A 4 -7.22 10.91 -14.74
C LYS A 4 -7.21 9.39 -14.72
N TRP A 5 -7.99 8.80 -13.83
CA TRP A 5 -8.10 7.34 -13.77
C TRP A 5 -8.77 6.77 -15.01
N LEU A 6 -9.84 7.43 -15.48
CA LEU A 6 -10.51 7.00 -16.71
C LEU A 6 -9.61 7.08 -17.94
N GLU A 7 -8.69 8.03 -17.97
CA GLU A 7 -7.76 8.24 -19.08
C GLU A 7 -6.50 7.39 -18.97
N SER A 8 -6.26 6.78 -17.82
CA SER A 8 -5.05 6.01 -17.58
C SER A 8 -5.02 4.72 -18.41
N ASP A 9 -3.88 4.42 -19.02
CA ASP A 9 -3.66 3.17 -19.73
C ASP A 9 -3.34 2.00 -18.78
N LYS A 10 -3.15 2.28 -17.50
CA LYS A 10 -2.86 1.25 -16.49
C LYS A 10 -4.10 0.50 -16.03
N LEU A 11 -5.28 1.09 -16.15
CA LEU A 11 -6.53 0.45 -15.79
C LEU A 11 -7.04 -0.42 -16.93
N THR A 12 -7.67 -1.54 -16.59
CA THR A 12 -8.32 -2.40 -17.57
C THR A 12 -9.62 -1.76 -18.07
N VAL A 13 -10.12 -2.25 -19.20
CA VAL A 13 -11.42 -1.80 -19.74
C VAL A 13 -12.53 -2.06 -18.74
N SER A 14 -12.51 -3.23 -18.08
CA SER A 14 -13.51 -3.59 -17.05
C SER A 14 -13.49 -2.59 -15.90
N GLU A 15 -12.31 -2.21 -15.43
CA GLU A 15 -12.17 -1.23 -14.35
C GLU A 15 -12.71 0.14 -14.75
N LYS A 16 -12.40 0.58 -15.95
CA LYS A 16 -12.92 1.85 -16.48
C LYS A 16 -14.44 1.85 -16.60
N ASN A 17 -15.00 0.74 -17.10
CA ASN A 17 -16.44 0.61 -17.21
C ASN A 17 -17.11 0.63 -15.84
N TYR A 18 -16.53 -0.04 -14.85
CA TYR A 18 -17.02 -0.02 -13.48
C TYR A 18 -17.06 1.42 -12.93
N LEU A 19 -15.99 2.19 -13.14
CA LEU A 19 -15.92 3.57 -12.68
C LEU A 19 -16.99 4.45 -13.35
N LYS A 20 -17.27 4.22 -14.63
CA LYS A 20 -18.29 4.99 -15.37
C LYS A 20 -19.70 4.75 -14.85
N GLU A 21 -19.95 3.61 -14.22
CA GLU A 21 -21.28 3.25 -13.70
C GLU A 21 -21.53 3.73 -12.27
N LEU A 22 -20.52 4.29 -11.60
CA LEU A 22 -20.65 4.78 -10.23
C LEU A 22 -21.51 6.03 -10.14
N SER A 23 -22.27 6.16 -9.05
CA SER A 23 -23.00 7.37 -8.75
C SER A 23 -22.03 8.51 -8.45
N ARG A 24 -22.53 9.75 -8.53
CA ARG A 24 -21.74 10.92 -8.19
C ARG A 24 -21.26 10.89 -6.75
N GLU A 25 -22.09 10.43 -5.84
CA GLU A 25 -21.75 10.31 -4.42
C GLU A 25 -20.62 9.31 -4.20
N GLU A 26 -20.67 8.17 -4.89
CA GLU A 26 -19.61 7.18 -4.81
C GLU A 26 -18.30 7.67 -5.39
N ILE A 27 -18.36 8.37 -6.52
CA ILE A 27 -17.17 8.96 -7.14
C ILE A 27 -16.53 9.94 -6.19
N GLU A 28 -17.32 10.82 -5.58
CA GLU A 28 -16.82 11.79 -4.61
C GLU A 28 -16.15 11.10 -3.42
N ASP A 29 -16.81 10.09 -2.85
CA ASP A 29 -16.27 9.36 -1.69
C ASP A 29 -14.96 8.64 -2.01
N ARG A 30 -14.83 8.12 -3.22
CA ARG A 30 -13.64 7.35 -3.63
C ARG A 30 -12.48 8.22 -4.07
N PHE A 31 -12.72 9.48 -4.40
CA PHE A 31 -11.68 10.35 -4.99
C PHE A 31 -11.49 11.68 -4.26
N TYR A 32 -12.15 11.91 -3.13
CA TYR A 32 -12.05 13.21 -2.45
C TYR A 32 -10.70 13.41 -1.75
N ARG A 33 -9.97 12.35 -1.50
CA ARG A 33 -8.63 12.41 -0.93
C ARG A 33 -7.80 11.20 -1.37
N ASP A 34 -6.53 11.24 -1.03
CA ASP A 34 -5.62 10.11 -1.27
C ASP A 34 -5.52 9.23 -0.04
N LEU A 35 -5.35 7.93 -0.27
CA LEU A 35 -5.06 6.98 0.81
C LEU A 35 -3.59 7.10 1.16
N GLU A 36 -3.28 7.24 2.44
CA GLU A 36 -1.91 7.41 2.92
C GLU A 36 -1.57 6.41 4.03
N PHE A 37 -0.29 6.13 4.21
CA PHE A 37 0.16 5.36 5.36
C PHE A 37 -0.10 6.16 6.64
N GLY A 38 -0.81 5.52 7.58
CA GLY A 38 -0.93 6.03 8.92
C GLY A 38 0.26 5.58 9.76
N THR A 39 0.21 5.87 11.06
CA THR A 39 1.23 5.43 12.00
C THR A 39 1.28 3.91 12.07
N GLY A 40 2.29 3.32 11.47
CA GLY A 40 2.51 1.88 11.50
C GLY A 40 1.78 1.05 10.44
N GLY A 41 1.08 1.66 9.47
CA GLY A 41 0.44 0.83 8.47
C GLY A 41 -0.41 1.54 7.43
N LEU A 42 -0.96 0.74 6.52
CA LEU A 42 -1.88 1.17 5.49
C LEU A 42 -3.21 0.45 5.70
N ARG A 43 -4.30 1.19 5.79
CA ARG A 43 -5.64 0.65 6.00
C ARG A 43 -6.64 1.39 5.13
N GLY A 44 -7.62 0.65 4.62
CA GLY A 44 -8.65 1.27 3.80
C GLY A 44 -9.70 0.28 3.33
N ILE A 45 -10.76 0.82 2.76
CA ILE A 45 -11.83 0.03 2.14
C ILE A 45 -11.36 -0.40 0.76
N MET A 46 -11.62 -1.66 0.42
CA MET A 46 -11.29 -2.21 -0.89
C MET A 46 -12.10 -1.56 -2.00
N GLY A 47 -11.47 -1.25 -3.11
CA GLY A 47 -12.14 -0.74 -4.28
C GLY A 47 -11.27 0.20 -5.11
N LEU A 48 -11.79 0.61 -6.26
CA LEU A 48 -11.12 1.57 -7.11
C LEU A 48 -11.31 2.99 -6.58
N GLY A 49 -10.29 3.81 -6.74
CA GLY A 49 -10.30 5.21 -6.32
C GLY A 49 -9.08 5.54 -5.47
N THR A 50 -8.77 6.84 -5.39
CA THR A 50 -7.59 7.31 -4.64
C THR A 50 -7.76 7.14 -3.14
N ASN A 51 -9.01 7.11 -2.64
CA ASN A 51 -9.33 6.91 -1.23
C ASN A 51 -9.78 5.47 -0.94
N ARG A 52 -9.32 4.54 -1.74
CA ARG A 52 -9.63 3.11 -1.58
C ARG A 52 -8.33 2.31 -1.63
N MET A 53 -8.39 1.10 -1.10
CA MET A 53 -7.26 0.20 -1.12
C MET A 53 -7.32 -0.67 -2.37
N ASN A 54 -6.33 -0.52 -3.24
CA ASN A 54 -6.18 -1.25 -4.49
C ASN A 54 -4.69 -1.27 -4.85
N ILE A 55 -4.32 -2.00 -5.90
CA ILE A 55 -2.90 -2.11 -6.27
C ILE A 55 -2.29 -0.75 -6.62
N TYR A 56 -3.08 0.15 -7.20
CA TYR A 56 -2.59 1.47 -7.62
C TYR A 56 -2.28 2.37 -6.41
N THR A 57 -3.19 2.40 -5.43
CA THR A 57 -2.98 3.20 -4.21
C THR A 57 -1.89 2.62 -3.33
N VAL A 58 -1.79 1.29 -3.26
CA VAL A 58 -0.70 0.63 -2.53
C VAL A 58 0.65 0.96 -3.16
N ARG A 59 0.76 0.89 -4.49
CA ARG A 59 1.99 1.24 -5.20
C ARG A 59 2.38 2.69 -4.96
N ARG A 60 1.42 3.60 -5.06
CA ARG A 60 1.66 5.03 -4.85
C ARG A 60 2.10 5.34 -3.42
N ALA A 61 1.39 4.82 -2.44
CA ALA A 61 1.72 5.03 -1.03
C ALA A 61 3.10 4.45 -0.71
N THR A 62 3.40 3.28 -1.25
CA THR A 62 4.69 2.62 -1.03
C THR A 62 5.82 3.39 -1.70
N GLN A 63 5.60 3.94 -2.89
CA GLN A 63 6.61 4.77 -3.55
C GLN A 63 6.90 6.02 -2.72
N GLY A 64 5.88 6.63 -2.11
CA GLY A 64 6.06 7.76 -1.20
C GLY A 64 6.93 7.38 0.00
N LEU A 65 6.67 6.21 0.59
CA LEU A 65 7.49 5.70 1.69
C LEU A 65 8.92 5.42 1.21
N ALA A 66 9.09 4.83 0.04
CA ALA A 66 10.40 4.57 -0.54
C ALA A 66 11.20 5.85 -0.72
N ASN A 67 10.56 6.90 -1.22
CA ASN A 67 11.20 8.21 -1.39
C ASN A 67 11.66 8.78 -0.04
N GLU A 68 10.83 8.66 0.99
CA GLU A 68 11.18 9.10 2.33
C GLU A 68 12.40 8.35 2.87
N ILE A 69 12.43 7.03 2.71
CA ILE A 69 13.55 6.20 3.18
C ILE A 69 14.84 6.55 2.44
N LEU A 70 14.77 6.73 1.12
CA LEU A 70 15.93 7.08 0.32
C LEU A 70 16.47 8.47 0.67
N ASP A 71 15.60 9.41 1.02
CA ASP A 71 15.99 10.74 1.48
C ASP A 71 16.74 10.69 2.82
N CYS A 72 16.49 9.67 3.64
CA CYS A 72 17.19 9.49 4.91
C CYS A 72 18.61 8.93 4.76
N GLY A 73 18.95 8.46 3.55
CA GLY A 73 20.28 7.97 3.24
C GLY A 73 20.33 6.46 3.00
N ASP A 74 21.46 5.99 2.47
CA ASP A 74 21.65 4.59 2.08
C ASP A 74 21.55 3.64 3.27
N ASP A 75 21.92 4.07 4.46
CA ASP A 75 21.85 3.23 5.66
C ASP A 75 20.43 2.78 5.96
N PHE A 76 19.44 3.65 5.74
CA PHE A 76 18.03 3.28 5.95
C PHE A 76 17.55 2.28 4.92
N ALA A 77 17.98 2.42 3.66
CA ALA A 77 17.63 1.46 2.61
C ALA A 77 18.19 0.07 2.93
N GLU A 78 19.40 -0.01 3.46
CA GLU A 78 20.04 -1.26 3.87
C GLU A 78 19.37 -1.89 5.10
N LYS A 79 18.90 -1.07 6.05
CA LYS A 79 18.15 -1.56 7.20
C LYS A 79 16.85 -2.21 6.79
N GLY A 80 16.22 -1.66 5.75
CA GLY A 80 15.06 -2.26 5.11
C GLY A 80 13.74 -2.00 5.80
N VAL A 81 12.72 -2.66 5.29
CA VAL A 81 11.33 -2.53 5.74
C VAL A 81 10.78 -3.92 6.05
N ALA A 82 10.14 -4.08 7.20
CA ALA A 82 9.42 -5.29 7.55
C ALA A 82 7.94 -5.10 7.22
N ILE A 83 7.36 -6.04 6.46
CA ILE A 83 5.96 -6.01 6.06
C ILE A 83 5.24 -7.21 6.63
N ALA A 84 4.16 -6.98 7.37
CA ALA A 84 3.26 -8.01 7.83
C ALA A 84 1.88 -7.78 7.24
N HIS A 85 1.13 -8.84 7.01
CA HIS A 85 -0.23 -8.75 6.47
C HIS A 85 -1.11 -9.81 7.11
N ASP A 86 -2.43 -9.59 7.08
CA ASP A 86 -3.37 -10.59 7.57
C ASP A 86 -3.49 -11.75 6.56
N SER A 87 -4.24 -12.79 6.92
CA SER A 87 -4.36 -14.01 6.11
C SER A 87 -5.24 -13.87 4.87
N ARG A 88 -5.85 -12.71 4.64
CA ARG A 88 -6.72 -12.49 3.49
C ARG A 88 -5.89 -12.44 2.21
N ASN A 89 -6.44 -12.99 1.12
CA ASN A 89 -5.74 -13.01 -0.17
C ASN A 89 -5.38 -11.61 -0.65
N ASN A 90 -6.29 -10.64 -0.48
CA ASN A 90 -6.05 -9.27 -0.90
C ASN A 90 -4.91 -8.62 -0.12
N SER A 91 -4.82 -8.90 1.19
CA SER A 91 -3.72 -8.37 2.00
C SER A 91 -2.38 -8.93 1.56
N ARG A 92 -2.34 -10.20 1.18
CA ARG A 92 -1.14 -10.83 0.62
C ARG A 92 -0.74 -10.17 -0.70
N ILE A 93 -1.71 -9.94 -1.60
CA ILE A 93 -1.46 -9.29 -2.89
C ILE A 93 -0.88 -7.90 -2.68
N PHE A 94 -1.48 -7.12 -1.77
CA PHE A 94 -1.01 -5.77 -1.48
C PHE A 94 0.37 -5.76 -0.81
N ALA A 95 0.62 -6.73 0.07
CA ALA A 95 1.95 -6.87 0.69
C ALA A 95 3.01 -7.16 -0.36
N LEU A 96 2.71 -8.03 -1.32
CA LEU A 96 3.63 -8.33 -2.43
C LEU A 96 3.84 -7.12 -3.33
N GLU A 97 2.79 -6.34 -3.61
CA GLU A 97 2.92 -5.11 -4.40
C GLU A 97 3.81 -4.09 -3.69
N ALA A 98 3.61 -3.91 -2.38
CA ALA A 98 4.47 -3.03 -1.59
C ALA A 98 5.92 -3.50 -1.59
N ALA A 99 6.14 -4.81 -1.39
CA ALA A 99 7.48 -5.38 -1.42
C ALA A 99 8.16 -5.16 -2.76
N ASN A 100 7.43 -5.34 -3.86
CA ASN A 100 7.96 -5.13 -5.21
C ASN A 100 8.40 -3.68 -5.43
N VAL A 101 7.59 -2.71 -4.97
CA VAL A 101 7.94 -1.29 -5.09
C VAL A 101 9.20 -0.98 -4.29
N LEU A 102 9.29 -1.48 -3.06
CA LEU A 102 10.46 -1.24 -2.22
C LEU A 102 11.72 -1.88 -2.82
N CYS A 103 11.62 -3.11 -3.29
CA CYS A 103 12.75 -3.79 -3.94
C CYS A 103 13.19 -3.07 -5.20
N ALA A 104 12.24 -2.56 -6.01
CA ALA A 104 12.56 -1.80 -7.21
C ALA A 104 13.31 -0.51 -6.90
N ASN A 105 13.14 0.03 -5.70
CA ASN A 105 13.86 1.22 -5.24
C ASN A 105 15.17 0.89 -4.50
N GLY A 106 15.57 -0.38 -4.49
CA GLY A 106 16.82 -0.80 -3.83
C GLY A 106 16.72 -0.88 -2.32
N ILE A 107 15.51 -1.00 -1.77
CA ILE A 107 15.28 -1.08 -0.34
C ILE A 107 15.09 -2.54 0.07
N LYS A 108 15.86 -2.98 1.06
CA LYS A 108 15.76 -4.34 1.58
C LYS A 108 14.39 -4.55 2.22
N THR A 109 13.76 -5.70 1.96
CA THR A 109 12.39 -5.95 2.41
C THR A 109 12.27 -7.31 3.07
N TYR A 110 11.61 -7.34 4.22
CA TYR A 110 11.28 -8.56 4.96
C TYR A 110 9.78 -8.75 4.93
N LEU A 111 9.32 -9.83 4.32
CA LEU A 111 7.89 -10.12 4.16
C LEU A 111 7.47 -11.27 5.06
N PHE A 112 6.43 -11.07 5.85
CA PHE A 112 5.86 -12.10 6.72
C PHE A 112 4.58 -12.65 6.08
N ASP A 113 4.53 -13.96 5.91
CA ASP A 113 3.41 -14.66 5.26
C ASP A 113 2.16 -14.73 6.11
N ASP A 114 2.30 -14.63 7.44
CA ASP A 114 1.20 -14.78 8.37
C ASP A 114 0.90 -13.48 9.09
N LEU A 115 -0.35 -13.36 9.55
CA LEU A 115 -0.75 -12.25 10.41
C LEU A 115 0.06 -12.29 11.71
N ARG A 116 0.72 -11.19 12.02
CA ARG A 116 1.43 -11.00 13.27
C ARG A 116 0.79 -9.86 14.03
N PRO A 117 0.62 -9.96 15.36
CA PRO A 117 0.19 -8.82 16.16
C PRO A 117 1.15 -7.65 16.03
N THR A 118 0.64 -6.43 16.13
CA THR A 118 1.47 -5.22 16.03
C THR A 118 2.68 -5.25 16.97
N PRO A 119 2.58 -5.72 18.22
CA PRO A 119 3.75 -5.83 19.09
C PRO A 119 4.86 -6.74 18.55
N GLU A 120 4.49 -7.82 17.88
CA GLU A 120 5.48 -8.71 17.25
C GLU A 120 6.18 -8.02 16.09
N LEU A 121 5.47 -7.24 15.28
CA LEU A 121 6.08 -6.47 14.22
C LEU A 121 7.06 -5.44 14.78
N SER A 122 6.69 -4.74 15.85
CA SER A 122 7.59 -3.79 16.51
C SER A 122 8.86 -4.45 17.01
N PHE A 123 8.73 -5.64 17.62
CA PHE A 123 9.88 -6.42 18.06
C PHE A 123 10.77 -6.81 16.87
N THR A 124 10.15 -7.26 15.77
CA THR A 124 10.89 -7.67 14.57
C THR A 124 11.66 -6.50 13.96
N VAL A 125 11.05 -5.33 13.88
CA VAL A 125 11.70 -4.12 13.38
C VAL A 125 12.95 -3.81 14.20
N ARG A 126 12.85 -3.88 15.52
CA ARG A 126 14.00 -3.63 16.41
C ARG A 126 15.06 -4.72 16.32
N TYR A 127 14.64 -5.99 16.28
CA TYR A 127 15.56 -7.13 16.22
C TYR A 127 16.35 -7.13 14.93
N LEU A 128 15.68 -6.88 13.79
CA LEU A 128 16.33 -6.84 12.48
C LEU A 128 16.92 -5.49 12.15
N ASN A 129 16.74 -4.50 13.05
CA ASN A 129 17.20 -3.13 12.83
C ASN A 129 16.63 -2.51 11.54
N CYS A 130 15.36 -2.78 11.26
CA CYS A 130 14.69 -2.24 10.09
C CYS A 130 14.40 -0.75 10.25
N ALA A 131 14.37 -0.03 9.12
CA ALA A 131 14.05 1.40 9.10
C ALA A 131 12.57 1.65 9.38
N ARG A 132 11.69 0.76 8.89
CA ARG A 132 10.24 0.89 9.01
C ARG A 132 9.59 -0.47 9.14
N GLY A 133 8.38 -0.46 9.70
CA GLY A 133 7.50 -1.62 9.71
C GLY A 133 6.16 -1.24 9.11
N ILE A 134 5.57 -2.14 8.33
CA ILE A 134 4.28 -1.94 7.68
C ILE A 134 3.36 -3.09 8.04
N VAL A 135 2.12 -2.77 8.41
CA VAL A 135 1.04 -3.75 8.55
C VAL A 135 -0.01 -3.42 7.49
N ILE A 136 -0.35 -4.40 6.67
CA ILE A 136 -1.37 -4.22 5.64
C ILE A 136 -2.60 -5.04 5.99
N THR A 137 -3.72 -4.34 6.15
CA THR A 137 -5.03 -4.95 6.35
C THR A 137 -6.00 -4.34 5.34
N ALA A 138 -6.91 -5.14 4.82
CA ALA A 138 -7.91 -4.70 3.87
C ALA A 138 -9.29 -5.16 4.29
N SER A 139 -10.30 -4.34 4.01
CA SER A 139 -11.69 -4.68 4.34
C SER A 139 -12.61 -4.39 3.17
N HIS A 140 -13.71 -5.12 3.12
CA HIS A 140 -14.80 -4.90 2.17
C HIS A 140 -15.96 -4.23 2.89
N ASN A 141 -16.63 -3.40 2.18
CA ASN A 141 -17.90 -2.83 2.62
C ASN A 141 -19.05 -3.46 1.88
#